data_0f6a70c96d07c2fa26ea569171a07587
#
_entry.id   0f6a70c96d07c2fa26ea569171a07587
#
_cell.length_a   1.000
_cell.length_b   1.000
_cell.length_c   1.000
_cell.angle_alpha   90.00
_cell.angle_beta   90.00
_cell.angle_gamma   90.00
#
_symmetry.space_group_name_H-M   'P 1'
#
loop_
_entity.id
_entity.type
_entity.pdbx_description
1 polymer ?
#
loop_
_entity_poly.entity_id
_entity_poly.type
_entity_poly.pdbx_seq_one_letter_code
_entity_poly.pdbx_strand_id
1 'polypeptide(L)'
;VLDYMNSAYESWDHQERLDTFFSDYLGVERSEVTRLITRLFFIGAVAKVYDPKRKFDFVLDLVGGQGAGKTTILQKIAPCGYYTDQFSSFESKDDFAVMRRSLIVNDDEMTATANSTFEVLKKFVTLQEFEYRKPYGHQAERFSKGFV
;
A
#
# COMPACT_ATOMS: atom_id res chain seq x y z
N VAL A 1 3.36 9.12 10.37
CA VAL A 1 2.49 9.24 9.18
C VAL A 1 1.32 10.19 9.46
N LEU A 2 0.60 10.03 10.59
CA LEU A 2 -0.57 10.86 10.92
C LEU A 2 -0.23 12.36 10.98
N ASP A 3 0.84 12.72 11.68
CA ASP A 3 1.30 14.13 11.76
C ASP A 3 1.64 14.69 10.38
N TYR A 4 2.28 13.87 9.52
CA TYR A 4 2.53 14.25 8.15
C TYR A 4 1.23 14.52 7.37
N MET A 5 0.23 13.66 7.50
CA MET A 5 -1.06 13.85 6.82
C MET A 5 -1.77 15.12 7.28
N ASN A 6 -1.74 15.40 8.58
CA ASN A 6 -2.32 16.62 9.14
C ASN A 6 -1.59 17.86 8.64
N SER A 7 -0.26 17.88 8.69
CA SER A 7 0.54 19.00 8.15
C SER A 7 0.35 19.20 6.66
N ALA A 8 0.24 18.12 5.89
CA ALA A 8 -0.03 18.19 4.46
C ALA A 8 -1.41 18.79 4.16
N TYR A 9 -2.41 18.45 4.97
CA TYR A 9 -3.74 19.04 4.86
C TYR A 9 -3.74 20.53 5.17
N GLU A 10 -3.06 20.95 6.25
CA GLU A 10 -2.94 22.36 6.65
C GLU A 10 -2.20 23.23 5.63
N SER A 11 -1.23 22.64 4.90
CA SER A 11 -0.43 23.30 3.88
C SER A 11 -0.96 23.15 2.46
N TRP A 12 -2.12 22.51 2.29
CA TRP A 12 -2.69 22.25 0.97
C TRP A 12 -3.11 23.55 0.26
N ASP A 13 -2.69 23.68 -0.98
CA ASP A 13 -2.99 24.83 -1.85
C ASP A 13 -4.39 24.77 -2.50
N HIS A 14 -5.25 23.84 -2.11
CA HIS A 14 -6.59 23.61 -2.63
C HIS A 14 -6.65 23.26 -4.13
N GLN A 15 -5.53 22.87 -4.74
CA GLN A 15 -5.52 22.39 -6.12
C GLN A 15 -5.82 20.90 -6.18
N GLU A 16 -6.81 20.53 -6.99
CA GLU A 16 -7.16 19.13 -7.22
C GLU A 16 -6.17 18.49 -8.20
N ARG A 17 -5.46 17.45 -7.76
CA ARG A 17 -4.47 16.70 -8.57
C ARG A 17 -4.74 15.21 -8.61
N LEU A 18 -5.66 14.75 -7.78
CA LEU A 18 -5.87 13.33 -7.55
C LEU A 18 -6.40 12.61 -8.78
N ASP A 19 -7.37 13.20 -9.47
CA ASP A 19 -8.12 12.56 -10.55
C ASP A 19 -7.26 12.22 -11.78
N THR A 20 -6.16 12.92 -11.98
CA THR A 20 -5.26 12.74 -13.12
C THR A 20 -3.89 12.20 -12.76
N PHE A 21 -3.65 11.91 -11.48
CA PHE A 21 -2.31 11.62 -10.96
C PHE A 21 -1.58 10.51 -11.74
N PHE A 22 -2.18 9.33 -11.90
CA PHE A 22 -1.52 8.26 -12.64
C PHE A 22 -1.40 8.56 -14.14
N SER A 23 -2.31 9.33 -14.71
CA SER A 23 -2.21 9.76 -16.10
C SER A 23 -1.07 10.76 -16.31
N ASP A 24 -0.90 11.70 -15.39
CA ASP A 24 0.11 12.75 -15.50
C ASP A 24 1.53 12.23 -15.23
N TYR A 25 1.68 11.26 -14.31
CA TYR A 25 3.01 10.77 -13.90
C TYR A 25 3.41 9.43 -14.49
N LEU A 26 2.48 8.58 -14.90
CA LEU A 26 2.75 7.27 -15.51
C LEU A 26 2.27 7.17 -16.95
N GLY A 27 1.64 8.21 -17.51
CA GLY A 27 1.13 8.18 -18.88
C GLY A 27 -0.06 7.22 -19.09
N VAL A 28 -0.76 6.84 -18.04
CA VAL A 28 -1.95 5.99 -18.12
C VAL A 28 -3.05 6.73 -18.86
N GLU A 29 -3.80 6.05 -19.73
CA GLU A 29 -4.91 6.65 -20.45
C GLU A 29 -5.92 7.31 -19.51
N ARG A 30 -6.31 8.54 -19.84
CA ARG A 30 -7.33 9.27 -19.09
C ARG A 30 -8.70 8.68 -19.38
N SER A 31 -9.29 8.06 -18.37
CA SER A 31 -10.62 7.48 -18.41
C SER A 31 -11.31 7.62 -17.05
N GLU A 32 -12.63 7.45 -17.03
CA GLU A 32 -13.38 7.40 -15.78
C GLU A 32 -12.89 6.26 -14.87
N VAL A 33 -12.53 5.12 -15.46
CA VAL A 33 -11.99 3.98 -14.73
C VAL A 33 -10.65 4.33 -14.07
N THR A 34 -9.71 4.93 -14.82
CA THR A 34 -8.41 5.37 -14.28
C THR A 34 -8.60 6.36 -13.15
N ARG A 35 -9.51 7.33 -13.31
CA ARG A 35 -9.86 8.30 -12.27
C ARG A 35 -10.36 7.62 -10.99
N LEU A 36 -11.30 6.69 -11.12
CA LEU A 36 -11.87 5.97 -9.98
C LEU A 36 -10.84 5.09 -9.27
N ILE A 37 -9.99 4.38 -10.01
CA ILE A 37 -8.89 3.56 -9.44
C ILE A 37 -7.91 4.45 -8.68
N THR A 38 -7.52 5.59 -9.26
CA THR A 38 -6.63 6.56 -8.62
C THR A 38 -7.23 7.04 -7.29
N ARG A 39 -8.48 7.49 -7.31
CA ARG A 39 -9.19 7.93 -6.09
C ARG A 39 -9.27 6.82 -5.05
N LEU A 40 -9.65 5.61 -5.45
CA LEU A 40 -9.78 4.47 -4.56
C LEU A 40 -8.47 4.17 -3.83
N PHE A 41 -7.35 4.14 -4.55
CA PHE A 41 -6.04 3.85 -3.98
C PHE A 41 -5.62 4.92 -2.95
N PHE A 42 -5.65 6.20 -3.32
CA PHE A 42 -5.21 7.26 -2.42
C PHE A 42 -6.14 7.47 -1.23
N ILE A 43 -7.45 7.42 -1.45
CA ILE A 43 -8.44 7.52 -0.35
C ILE A 43 -8.29 6.32 0.59
N GLY A 44 -8.06 5.11 0.06
CA GLY A 44 -7.81 3.92 0.85
C GLY A 44 -6.55 4.05 1.70
N ALA A 45 -5.45 4.53 1.12
CA ALA A 45 -4.20 4.77 1.84
C ALA A 45 -4.38 5.77 2.99
N VAL A 46 -5.02 6.91 2.73
CA VAL A 46 -5.33 7.90 3.76
C VAL A 46 -6.25 7.33 4.83
N ALA A 47 -7.31 6.62 4.43
CA ALA A 47 -8.25 6.00 5.37
C ALA A 47 -7.55 5.01 6.31
N LYS A 48 -6.56 4.25 5.83
CA LYS A 48 -5.75 3.33 6.64
C LYS A 48 -4.88 4.05 7.67
N VAL A 49 -4.45 5.28 7.40
CA VAL A 49 -3.70 6.08 8.38
C VAL A 49 -4.58 6.50 9.56
N TYR A 50 -5.81 6.94 9.29
CA TYR A 50 -6.74 7.41 10.32
C TYR A 50 -7.49 6.27 11.03
N ASP A 51 -7.76 5.17 10.30
CA ASP A 51 -8.45 3.99 10.81
C ASP A 51 -7.78 2.71 10.25
N PRO A 52 -6.72 2.21 10.89
CA PRO A 52 -6.00 1.02 10.42
C PRO A 52 -6.87 -0.25 10.32
N LYS A 53 -8.01 -0.28 11.02
CA LYS A 53 -8.97 -1.40 10.98
C LYS A 53 -9.96 -1.29 9.83
N ARG A 54 -9.99 -0.17 9.14
CA ARG A 54 -10.89 0.01 7.99
C ARG A 54 -10.65 -1.06 6.94
N LYS A 55 -11.74 -1.67 6.50
CA LYS A 55 -11.69 -2.67 5.44
C LYS A 55 -11.25 -2.03 4.11
N PHE A 56 -10.22 -2.62 3.49
CA PHE A 56 -9.72 -2.21 2.19
C PHE A 56 -9.16 -3.44 1.48
N ASP A 57 -9.99 -4.09 0.67
CA ASP A 57 -9.73 -5.38 0.03
C ASP A 57 -9.36 -5.20 -1.45
N PHE A 58 -8.62 -4.15 -1.77
CA PHE A 58 -8.20 -3.83 -3.12
C PHE A 58 -6.68 -3.89 -3.23
N VAL A 59 -6.21 -4.31 -4.39
CA VAL A 59 -4.81 -4.27 -4.79
C VAL A 59 -4.72 -3.40 -6.04
N LEU A 60 -3.81 -2.43 -6.03
CA LEU A 60 -3.48 -1.65 -7.21
C LEU A 60 -2.46 -2.45 -8.03
N ASP A 61 -2.80 -2.79 -9.27
CA ASP A 61 -1.87 -3.42 -10.21
C ASP A 61 -1.42 -2.39 -11.25
N LEU A 62 -0.10 -2.14 -11.30
CA LEU A 62 0.54 -1.23 -12.25
C LEU A 62 1.22 -2.03 -13.36
N VAL A 63 0.51 -2.26 -14.44
CA VAL A 63 1.01 -3.01 -15.61
C VAL A 63 1.71 -2.07 -16.59
N GLY A 64 2.90 -2.46 -17.05
CA GLY A 64 3.66 -1.69 -18.03
C GLY A 64 5.10 -2.15 -18.15
N GLY A 65 5.80 -1.66 -19.17
CA GLY A 65 7.20 -2.01 -19.47
C GLY A 65 8.17 -1.74 -18.31
N GLN A 66 9.32 -2.39 -18.38
CA GLN A 66 10.43 -2.10 -17.48
C GLN A 66 10.89 -0.64 -17.64
N GLY A 67 11.23 0.01 -16.54
CA GLY A 67 11.67 1.40 -16.56
C GLY A 67 10.55 2.44 -16.64
N ALA A 68 9.28 2.04 -16.67
CA ALA A 68 8.14 2.97 -16.72
C ALA A 68 7.91 3.79 -15.43
N GLY A 69 8.74 3.61 -14.40
CA GLY A 69 8.68 4.39 -13.17
C GLY A 69 7.66 3.91 -12.14
N LYS A 70 7.08 2.72 -12.30
CA LYS A 70 6.04 2.16 -11.42
C LYS A 70 6.50 2.10 -9.95
N THR A 71 7.60 1.44 -9.68
CA THR A 71 8.19 1.33 -8.34
C THR A 71 8.61 2.70 -7.80
N THR A 72 9.23 3.52 -8.65
CA THR A 72 9.69 4.87 -8.27
C THR A 72 8.54 5.77 -7.81
N ILE A 73 7.39 5.73 -8.48
CA ILE A 73 6.25 6.56 -8.09
C ILE A 73 5.69 6.11 -6.75
N LEU A 74 5.57 4.79 -6.51
CA LEU A 74 5.10 4.25 -5.23
C LEU A 74 6.02 4.64 -4.07
N GLN A 75 7.35 4.58 -4.27
CA GLN A 75 8.34 5.04 -3.29
C GLN A 75 8.21 6.54 -2.99
N LYS A 76 7.96 7.37 -4.01
CA LYS A 76 7.85 8.83 -3.85
C LYS A 76 6.57 9.29 -3.19
N ILE A 77 5.45 8.61 -3.42
CA ILE A 77 4.17 8.96 -2.80
C ILE A 77 4.04 8.41 -1.37
N ALA A 78 4.86 7.45 -0.98
CA ALA A 78 4.87 6.94 0.38
C ALA A 78 5.39 8.03 1.35
N PRO A 79 4.59 8.51 2.30
CA PRO A 79 5.00 9.58 3.19
C PRO A 79 6.16 9.11 4.08
N CYS A 80 7.15 9.98 4.27
CA CYS A 80 8.29 9.74 5.18
C CYS A 80 9.01 8.39 4.97
N GLY A 81 8.99 7.83 3.76
CA GLY A 81 9.61 6.54 3.46
C GLY A 81 8.86 5.32 4.01
N TYR A 82 7.58 5.45 4.36
CA TYR A 82 6.73 4.31 4.78
C TYR A 82 6.33 3.44 3.58
N TYR A 83 7.33 2.92 2.90
CA TYR A 83 7.24 2.03 1.75
C TYR A 83 8.06 0.77 2.00
N THR A 84 7.60 -0.37 1.49
CA THR A 84 8.41 -1.58 1.43
C THR A 84 8.09 -2.43 0.20
N ASP A 85 9.13 -3.03 -0.35
CA ASP A 85 9.12 -4.14 -1.31
C ASP A 85 9.98 -5.31 -0.79
N GLN A 86 10.43 -5.23 0.46
CA GLN A 86 11.36 -6.17 1.07
C GLN A 86 10.62 -7.33 1.75
N PHE A 87 9.88 -8.10 0.95
CA PHE A 87 9.20 -9.31 1.40
C PHE A 87 9.07 -10.29 0.23
N SER A 88 8.86 -11.55 0.54
CA SER A 88 8.80 -12.64 -0.45
C SER A 88 7.62 -13.58 -0.24
N SER A 89 6.83 -13.38 0.80
CA SER A 89 5.72 -14.23 1.17
C SER A 89 4.60 -13.45 1.87
N PHE A 90 3.37 -13.88 1.66
CA PHE A 90 2.19 -13.38 2.36
C PHE A 90 1.86 -14.14 3.65
N GLU A 91 2.70 -15.06 4.07
CA GLU A 91 2.48 -15.90 5.27
C GLU A 91 3.63 -15.82 6.27
N SER A 92 4.79 -15.30 5.87
CA SER A 92 5.96 -15.20 6.70
C SER A 92 5.77 -14.16 7.81
N LYS A 93 6.08 -14.55 9.05
CA LYS A 93 6.03 -13.64 10.20
C LYS A 93 7.07 -12.52 10.11
N ASP A 94 8.22 -12.82 9.52
CA ASP A 94 9.29 -11.83 9.33
C ASP A 94 8.88 -10.79 8.28
N ASP A 95 8.22 -11.23 7.20
CA ASP A 95 7.69 -10.34 6.18
C ASP A 95 6.58 -9.44 6.75
N PHE A 96 5.72 -9.96 7.63
CA PHE A 96 4.74 -9.13 8.34
C PHE A 96 5.39 -8.06 9.23
N ALA A 97 6.57 -8.35 9.80
CA ALA A 97 7.30 -7.36 10.58
C ALA A 97 7.76 -6.16 9.77
N VAL A 98 8.08 -6.37 8.49
CA VAL A 98 8.46 -5.32 7.55
C VAL A 98 7.23 -4.57 7.06
N MET A 99 6.20 -5.28 6.61
CA MET A 99 4.95 -4.70 6.08
C MET A 99 4.27 -3.77 7.08
N ARG A 100 4.20 -4.14 8.37
CA ARG A 100 3.52 -3.34 9.41
C ARG A 100 4.11 -1.95 9.63
N ARG A 101 5.34 -1.71 9.18
CA ARG A 101 6.04 -0.42 9.31
C ARG A 101 5.80 0.48 8.11
N SER A 102 5.06 -0.01 7.12
CA SER A 102 4.85 0.68 5.85
C SER A 102 3.40 1.10 5.70
N LEU A 103 3.16 2.09 4.88
CA LEU A 103 1.83 2.46 4.39
C LEU A 103 1.58 1.86 3.00
N ILE A 104 2.62 1.83 2.17
CA ILE A 104 2.57 1.20 0.86
C ILE A 104 3.45 -0.04 0.88
N VAL A 105 2.83 -1.18 0.57
CA VAL A 105 3.48 -2.49 0.46
C VAL A 105 3.41 -2.91 -1.00
N ASN A 106 4.54 -2.93 -1.69
CA ASN A 106 4.63 -3.24 -3.11
C ASN A 106 5.22 -4.64 -3.33
N ASP A 107 4.45 -5.54 -3.93
CA ASP A 107 4.97 -6.83 -4.42
C ASP A 107 5.67 -6.61 -5.76
N ASP A 108 6.90 -6.09 -5.68
CA ASP A 108 7.67 -5.76 -6.88
C ASP A 108 7.99 -7.02 -7.68
N GLU A 109 7.81 -6.93 -9.00
CA GLU A 109 7.93 -8.09 -9.91
C GLU A 109 7.01 -9.28 -9.56
N MET A 110 5.97 -9.07 -8.72
CA MET A 110 5.03 -10.09 -8.26
C MET A 110 5.72 -11.31 -7.60
N THR A 111 6.83 -11.11 -6.91
CA THR A 111 7.64 -12.18 -6.33
C THR A 111 6.86 -12.97 -5.28
N ALA A 112 6.21 -12.29 -4.34
CA ALA A 112 5.40 -12.96 -3.33
C ALA A 112 4.13 -13.59 -3.93
N THR A 113 3.52 -12.93 -4.91
CA THR A 113 2.37 -13.47 -5.66
C THR A 113 2.75 -14.75 -6.41
N ALA A 114 3.88 -14.77 -7.10
CA ALA A 114 4.36 -15.96 -7.84
C ALA A 114 4.66 -17.15 -6.91
N ASN A 115 5.08 -16.87 -5.68
CA ASN A 115 5.38 -17.89 -4.66
C ASN A 115 4.15 -18.31 -3.83
N SER A 116 2.98 -17.76 -4.13
CA SER A 116 1.75 -17.97 -3.36
C SER A 116 0.67 -18.65 -4.18
N THR A 117 -0.25 -19.34 -3.49
CA THR A 117 -1.49 -19.77 -4.13
C THR A 117 -2.49 -18.62 -4.17
N PHE A 118 -3.48 -18.71 -5.06
CA PHE A 118 -4.57 -17.72 -5.10
C PHE A 118 -5.33 -17.60 -3.76
N GLU A 119 -5.49 -18.71 -3.06
CA GLU A 119 -6.12 -18.74 -1.73
C GLU A 119 -5.33 -17.95 -0.68
N VAL A 120 -4.00 -18.06 -0.69
CA VAL A 120 -3.11 -17.31 0.19
C VAL A 120 -3.20 -15.82 -0.11
N LEU A 121 -3.10 -15.43 -1.38
CA LEU A 121 -3.24 -14.04 -1.81
C LEU A 121 -4.60 -13.46 -1.40
N LYS A 122 -5.69 -14.17 -1.69
CA LYS A 122 -7.04 -13.75 -1.31
C LYS A 122 -7.18 -13.55 0.19
N LYS A 123 -6.70 -14.51 0.98
CA LYS A 123 -6.67 -14.42 2.44
C LYS A 123 -5.90 -13.19 2.91
N PHE A 124 -4.72 -12.94 2.37
CA PHE A 124 -3.89 -11.79 2.71
C PHE A 124 -4.57 -10.46 2.36
N VAL A 125 -5.16 -10.34 1.18
CA VAL A 125 -5.86 -9.12 0.74
C VAL A 125 -7.02 -8.78 1.68
N THR A 126 -7.81 -9.77 2.07
CA THR A 126 -8.98 -9.59 2.93
C THR A 126 -8.67 -9.56 4.44
N LEU A 127 -7.41 -9.78 4.82
CA LEU A 127 -6.97 -9.75 6.20
C LEU A 127 -7.14 -8.36 6.81
N GLN A 128 -7.75 -8.29 8.00
CA GLN A 128 -7.92 -7.04 8.75
C GLN A 128 -6.86 -6.88 9.84
N GLU A 129 -6.48 -7.99 10.45
CA GLU A 129 -5.49 -8.07 11.52
C GLU A 129 -4.59 -9.27 11.27
N PHE A 130 -3.34 -9.17 11.68
CA PHE A 130 -2.40 -10.27 11.67
C PHE A 130 -1.69 -10.41 13.00
N GLU A 131 -1.27 -11.64 13.32
CA GLU A 131 -0.53 -11.94 14.53
C GLU A 131 0.96 -12.00 14.19
N TYR A 132 1.72 -11.23 14.92
CA TYR A 132 3.16 -11.20 14.80
C TYR A 132 3.81 -11.34 16.20
N ARG A 133 4.82 -12.17 16.29
CA ARG A 133 5.62 -12.30 17.49
C ARG A 133 6.94 -11.58 17.28
N LYS A 134 7.21 -10.57 18.10
CA LYS A 134 8.50 -9.88 18.08
C LYS A 134 9.64 -10.86 18.33
N PRO A 135 10.81 -10.70 17.70
CA PRO A 135 12.00 -11.44 18.07
C PRO A 135 12.22 -11.36 19.60
N TYR A 136 12.43 -12.51 20.22
CA TYR A 136 12.56 -12.63 21.69
C TYR A 136 11.29 -12.31 22.52
N GLY A 137 10.17 -12.00 21.91
CA GLY A 137 8.90 -11.80 22.60
C GLY A 137 8.30 -13.14 23.07
N HIS A 138 7.68 -13.17 24.24
CA HIS A 138 7.04 -14.37 24.78
C HIS A 138 5.59 -14.55 24.27
N GLN A 139 4.96 -13.47 23.80
CA GLN A 139 3.57 -13.47 23.34
C GLN A 139 3.45 -12.95 21.90
N ALA A 140 2.49 -13.49 21.15
CA ALA A 140 2.07 -12.93 19.87
C ALA A 140 1.21 -11.69 20.13
N GLU A 141 1.47 -10.63 19.38
CA GLU A 141 0.68 -9.40 19.40
C GLU A 141 -0.17 -9.33 18.13
N ARG A 142 -1.37 -8.79 18.25
CA ARG A 142 -2.23 -8.52 17.10
C ARG A 142 -2.01 -7.10 16.59
N PHE A 143 -1.91 -6.98 15.28
CA PHE A 143 -1.75 -5.70 14.60
C PHE A 143 -2.79 -5.56 13.51
N SER A 144 -3.36 -4.38 13.40
CA SER A 144 -4.23 -4.04 12.27
C SER A 144 -3.41 -3.91 11.00
N LYS A 145 -3.97 -4.35 9.87
CA LYS A 145 -3.39 -4.14 8.54
C LYS A 145 -3.52 -2.68 8.15
N GLY A 146 -2.56 -1.85 8.57
CA GLY A 146 -2.54 -0.39 8.37
C GLY A 146 -1.93 0.07 7.04
N PHE A 147 -1.75 -0.82 6.07
CA PHE A 147 -1.13 -0.57 4.77
C PHE A 147 -2.07 -0.91 3.59
N VAL A 148 -1.75 -0.39 2.42
CA VAL A 148 -2.35 -0.70 1.12
C VAL A 148 -1.32 -1.32 0.20
#